data_74b357860a36f9033b2b0ca143965fe3
#
_entry.id   74b357860a36f9033b2b0ca143965fe3
#
_cell.length_a   1.000
_cell.length_b   1.000
_cell.length_c   1.000
_cell.angle_alpha   90.00
_cell.angle_beta   90.00
_cell.angle_gamma   90.00
#
_symmetry.space_group_name_H-M   'P 1'
#
loop_
_entity.id
_entity.type
_entity.pdbx_description
1 polymer ?
#
loop_
_entity_poly.entity_id
_entity_poly.type
_entity_poly.pdbx_seq_one_letter_code
_entity_poly.pdbx_strand_id
1 'polypeptide(L)'
;MSYNVRQLKDDRAAVVAVLRSCAPDVVALQEPPRGPLGRLRLRRLAEEAGLVPVVSGGGARTTALLARPEVALTSAHGLRLPWRPGRVRRGLSVAETAGLRIISVHLALSGHERSGQIVRIMPLVAAAPSCVLLGDLNELPGGPSWRRLGMQLRDLAAHAGPTSPATAPARRIDAVLGSRGVTASGARVVTDEAARSASDHLPVVVDVQW
;
A
#
# COMPACT_ATOMS: atom_id res chain seq x y z
N MET A 1 5.05 5.61 1.30
CA MET A 1 4.33 5.16 2.51
C MET A 1 3.30 4.10 2.15
N SER A 2 3.15 3.04 2.96
CA SER A 2 2.06 2.05 2.89
C SER A 2 1.16 2.19 4.11
N TYR A 3 -0.17 2.23 3.93
CA TYR A 3 -1.10 2.41 5.03
C TYR A 3 -2.46 1.76 4.78
N ASN A 4 -2.83 0.75 5.55
CA ASN A 4 -4.19 0.24 5.60
C ASN A 4 -5.02 1.14 6.53
N VAL A 5 -6.01 1.84 5.97
CA VAL A 5 -6.82 2.85 6.68
C VAL A 5 -8.23 2.35 7.06
N ARG A 6 -8.47 1.04 6.98
CA ARG A 6 -9.71 0.40 7.42
C ARG A 6 -10.99 1.14 7.03
N GLN A 7 -11.04 1.69 5.81
CA GLN A 7 -12.16 2.48 5.27
C GLN A 7 -12.48 3.76 6.09
N LEU A 8 -11.52 4.27 6.86
CA LEU A 8 -11.69 5.40 7.80
C LEU A 8 -12.80 5.15 8.83
N LYS A 9 -12.87 3.93 9.34
CA LYS A 9 -13.88 3.53 10.35
C LYS A 9 -13.47 3.91 11.77
N ASP A 10 -12.17 4.04 12.01
CA ASP A 10 -11.61 4.47 13.30
C ASP A 10 -11.47 6.01 13.31
N ASP A 11 -10.38 6.57 13.75
CA ASP A 11 -10.20 8.02 13.80
C ASP A 11 -9.66 8.59 12.48
N ARG A 12 -10.56 9.17 11.68
CA ARG A 12 -10.20 9.83 10.41
C ARG A 12 -9.27 11.05 10.62
N ALA A 13 -9.46 11.82 11.70
CA ALA A 13 -8.62 12.98 11.97
C ALA A 13 -7.19 12.56 12.29
N ALA A 14 -7.03 11.46 13.02
CA ALA A 14 -5.74 10.84 13.27
C ALA A 14 -5.08 10.34 11.97
N VAL A 15 -5.83 9.76 11.01
CA VAL A 15 -5.26 9.40 9.69
C VAL A 15 -4.68 10.64 8.99
N VAL A 16 -5.41 11.77 9.00
CA VAL A 16 -4.91 13.04 8.41
C VAL A 16 -3.66 13.52 9.13
N ALA A 17 -3.65 13.48 10.46
CA ALA A 17 -2.49 13.90 11.27
C ALA A 17 -1.25 13.07 10.93
N VAL A 18 -1.38 11.75 10.85
CA VAL A 18 -0.30 10.82 10.44
C VAL A 18 0.22 11.13 9.03
N LEU A 19 -0.68 11.33 8.07
CA LEU A 19 -0.29 11.65 6.70
C LEU A 19 0.49 12.98 6.63
N ARG A 20 0.03 14.00 7.38
CA ARG A 20 0.70 15.31 7.46
C ARG A 20 2.07 15.22 8.13
N SER A 21 2.17 14.53 9.27
CA SER A 21 3.42 14.42 10.04
C SER A 21 4.49 13.63 9.28
N CYS A 22 4.10 12.58 8.56
CA CYS A 22 5.01 11.79 7.74
C CYS A 22 5.37 12.47 6.43
N ALA A 23 4.50 13.36 5.93
CA ALA A 23 4.67 14.13 4.71
C ALA A 23 5.20 13.29 3.50
N PRO A 24 4.59 12.12 3.18
CA PRO A 24 5.09 11.24 2.13
C PRO A 24 4.84 11.81 0.74
N ASP A 25 5.76 11.54 -0.20
CA ASP A 25 5.56 11.90 -1.61
C ASP A 25 4.46 11.06 -2.26
N VAL A 26 4.41 9.76 -1.93
CA VAL A 26 3.40 8.81 -2.42
C VAL A 26 2.88 7.95 -1.27
N VAL A 27 1.56 7.76 -1.23
CA VAL A 27 0.87 6.88 -0.26
C VAL A 27 0.11 5.79 -1.00
N ALA A 28 0.47 4.55 -0.71
CA ALA A 28 -0.32 3.39 -1.07
C ALA A 28 -1.30 3.08 0.07
N LEU A 29 -2.57 3.36 -0.17
CA LEU A 29 -3.63 3.05 0.77
C LEU A 29 -4.21 1.67 0.50
N GLN A 30 -4.43 0.90 1.56
CA GLN A 30 -5.27 -0.27 1.56
C GLN A 30 -6.56 0.05 2.32
N GLU A 31 -7.63 -0.59 1.91
CA GLU A 31 -8.98 -0.31 2.39
C GLU A 31 -9.38 1.18 2.34
N PRO A 32 -9.25 1.84 1.18
CA PRO A 32 -9.79 3.20 1.05
C PRO A 32 -11.31 3.21 1.28
N PRO A 33 -11.91 4.36 1.64
CA PRO A 33 -13.35 4.48 1.81
C PRO A 33 -14.12 3.99 0.59
N ARG A 34 -15.21 3.27 0.80
CA ARG A 34 -16.06 2.66 -0.23
C ARG A 34 -17.49 3.19 -0.19
N GLY A 35 -18.33 2.67 -1.10
CA GLY A 35 -19.73 3.05 -1.23
C GLY A 35 -19.94 4.34 -2.05
N PRO A 36 -21.19 4.85 -2.10
CA PRO A 36 -21.55 5.98 -2.97
C PRO A 36 -20.70 7.22 -2.76
N LEU A 37 -20.33 7.52 -1.52
CA LEU A 37 -19.50 8.68 -1.15
C LEU A 37 -18.01 8.34 -0.96
N GLY A 38 -17.59 7.11 -1.27
CA GLY A 38 -16.22 6.66 -0.99
C GLY A 38 -15.17 7.52 -1.68
N ARG A 39 -15.37 7.86 -2.96
CA ARG A 39 -14.46 8.73 -3.71
C ARG A 39 -14.39 10.15 -3.15
N LEU A 40 -15.53 10.70 -2.73
CA LEU A 40 -15.58 12.03 -2.12
C LEU A 40 -14.85 12.06 -0.77
N ARG A 41 -15.06 11.02 0.06
CA ARG A 41 -14.35 10.87 1.34
C ARG A 41 -12.83 10.74 1.15
N LEU A 42 -12.41 9.96 0.16
CA LEU A 42 -10.99 9.81 -0.17
C LEU A 42 -10.39 11.13 -0.66
N ARG A 43 -11.11 11.86 -1.52
CA ARG A 43 -10.66 13.17 -2.01
C ARG A 43 -10.49 14.17 -0.87
N ARG A 44 -11.47 14.28 0.03
CA ARG A 44 -11.39 15.15 1.22
C ARG A 44 -10.22 14.75 2.14
N LEU A 45 -10.00 13.45 2.36
CA LEU A 45 -8.84 12.97 3.12
C LEU A 45 -7.53 13.43 2.49
N ALA A 46 -7.40 13.25 1.18
CA ALA A 46 -6.20 13.62 0.43
C ALA A 46 -5.97 15.14 0.48
N GLU A 47 -6.99 15.95 0.18
CA GLU A 47 -6.94 17.41 0.25
C GLU A 47 -6.49 17.92 1.63
N GLU A 48 -7.08 17.38 2.71
CA GLU A 48 -6.68 17.72 4.08
C GLU A 48 -5.24 17.27 4.41
N ALA A 49 -4.73 16.22 3.78
CA ALA A 49 -3.36 15.76 3.96
C ALA A 49 -2.35 16.43 3.01
N GLY A 50 -2.76 17.37 2.16
CA GLY A 50 -1.89 17.99 1.14
C GLY A 50 -1.54 17.04 -0.02
N LEU A 51 -2.40 16.06 -0.29
CA LEU A 51 -2.21 15.04 -1.32
C LEU A 51 -3.35 15.09 -2.35
N VAL A 52 -3.14 14.45 -3.49
CA VAL A 52 -4.15 14.25 -4.53
C VAL A 52 -4.38 12.76 -4.80
N PRO A 53 -5.62 12.31 -5.01
CA PRO A 53 -5.89 10.94 -5.42
C PRO A 53 -5.40 10.71 -6.86
N VAL A 54 -4.52 9.73 -7.04
CA VAL A 54 -3.95 9.33 -8.33
C VAL A 54 -4.70 8.14 -8.91
N VAL A 55 -4.92 7.11 -8.10
CA VAL A 55 -5.68 5.91 -8.47
C VAL A 55 -6.67 5.57 -7.37
N SER A 56 -7.94 5.40 -7.72
CA SER A 56 -8.96 4.93 -6.77
C SER A 56 -10.16 4.30 -7.46
N GLY A 57 -10.82 3.37 -6.79
CA GLY A 57 -12.03 2.72 -7.30
C GLY A 57 -11.78 1.86 -8.55
N GLY A 58 -12.82 1.62 -9.36
CA GLY A 58 -12.68 0.86 -10.61
C GLY A 58 -11.93 -0.47 -10.45
N GLY A 59 -10.83 -0.63 -11.16
CA GLY A 59 -9.93 -1.79 -11.11
C GLY A 59 -9.17 -1.92 -9.79
N ALA A 60 -8.81 -0.80 -9.16
CA ALA A 60 -8.02 -0.77 -7.92
C ALA A 60 -8.73 -1.40 -6.71
N ARG A 61 -10.07 -1.34 -6.66
CA ARG A 61 -10.91 -2.03 -5.65
C ARG A 61 -10.57 -1.68 -4.20
N THR A 62 -9.67 -2.46 -3.60
CA THR A 62 -9.27 -2.37 -2.19
C THR A 62 -8.01 -1.58 -1.98
N THR A 63 -7.49 -0.94 -3.02
CA THR A 63 -6.31 -0.09 -2.97
C THR A 63 -6.60 1.30 -3.54
N ALA A 64 -5.77 2.27 -3.15
CA ALA A 64 -5.68 3.57 -3.79
C ALA A 64 -4.22 4.05 -3.76
N LEU A 65 -3.88 4.96 -4.64
CA LEU A 65 -2.63 5.73 -4.58
C LEU A 65 -2.99 7.20 -4.44
N LEU A 66 -2.33 7.86 -3.50
CA LEU A 66 -2.30 9.30 -3.35
C LEU A 66 -0.87 9.76 -3.58
N ALA A 67 -0.69 10.98 -4.08
CA ALA A 67 0.63 11.58 -4.25
C ALA A 67 0.59 13.06 -3.90
N ARG A 68 1.75 13.65 -3.63
CA ARG A 68 1.88 15.10 -3.62
C ARG A 68 1.65 15.66 -5.02
N PRO A 69 1.09 16.86 -5.16
CA PRO A 69 0.85 17.48 -6.47
C PRO A 69 2.11 17.61 -7.33
N GLU A 70 3.27 17.76 -6.68
CA GLU A 70 4.58 17.96 -7.32
C GLU A 70 5.17 16.68 -7.91
N VAL A 71 4.65 15.51 -7.54
CA VAL A 71 5.14 14.24 -8.08
C VAL A 71 4.68 14.06 -9.52
N ALA A 72 5.61 14.16 -10.44
CA ALA A 72 5.36 14.00 -11.88
C ALA A 72 5.08 12.52 -12.21
N LEU A 73 3.82 12.17 -12.39
CA LEU A 73 3.39 10.82 -12.79
C LEU A 73 3.22 10.75 -14.31
N THR A 74 3.79 9.72 -14.93
CA THR A 74 3.68 9.47 -16.38
C THR A 74 2.49 8.57 -16.73
N SER A 75 2.10 7.69 -15.82
CA SER A 75 0.90 6.87 -15.95
C SER A 75 0.32 6.50 -14.58
N ALA A 76 -1.00 6.26 -14.54
CA ALA A 76 -1.67 5.79 -13.33
C ALA A 76 -2.97 5.04 -13.66
N HIS A 77 -3.12 3.82 -13.13
CA HIS A 77 -4.31 3.00 -13.39
C HIS A 77 -4.54 1.94 -12.31
N GLY A 78 -5.77 1.42 -12.28
CA GLY A 78 -6.14 0.32 -11.40
C GLY A 78 -6.42 -0.97 -12.17
N LEU A 79 -5.95 -2.11 -11.66
CA LEU A 79 -6.13 -3.43 -12.24
C LEU A 79 -6.88 -4.36 -11.28
N ARG A 80 -7.81 -5.16 -11.83
CA ARG A 80 -8.51 -6.19 -11.05
C ARG A 80 -7.62 -7.39 -10.84
N LEU A 81 -7.64 -7.92 -9.63
CA LEU A 81 -7.03 -9.21 -9.29
C LEU A 81 -8.03 -10.36 -9.45
N PRO A 82 -7.56 -11.60 -9.65
CA PRO A 82 -8.40 -12.79 -9.63
C PRO A 82 -9.27 -12.83 -8.39
N TRP A 83 -10.52 -13.24 -8.56
CA TRP A 83 -11.54 -13.24 -7.52
C TRP A 83 -12.42 -14.48 -7.61
N ARG A 84 -12.97 -14.91 -6.49
CA ARG A 84 -13.94 -16.00 -6.38
C ARG A 84 -15.27 -15.49 -5.84
N PRO A 85 -16.42 -16.05 -6.26
CA PRO A 85 -17.74 -15.75 -5.67
C PRO A 85 -17.72 -15.86 -4.15
N GLY A 86 -18.42 -14.95 -3.45
CA GLY A 86 -18.48 -14.92 -2.00
C GLY A 86 -17.24 -14.31 -1.31
N ARG A 87 -16.21 -13.89 -2.06
CA ARG A 87 -15.00 -13.26 -1.52
C ARG A 87 -14.93 -11.77 -1.85
N VAL A 88 -14.10 -11.05 -1.11
CA VAL A 88 -13.84 -9.62 -1.37
C VAL A 88 -13.11 -9.46 -2.71
N ARG A 89 -13.70 -8.67 -3.60
CA ARG A 89 -13.05 -8.31 -4.87
C ARG A 89 -11.85 -7.42 -4.61
N ARG A 90 -10.68 -7.92 -4.87
CA ARG A 90 -9.40 -7.22 -4.74
C ARG A 90 -8.95 -6.63 -6.07
N GLY A 91 -8.09 -5.63 -5.98
CA GLY A 91 -7.40 -5.02 -7.11
C GLY A 91 -6.08 -4.45 -6.64
N LEU A 92 -5.35 -3.86 -7.56
CA LEU A 92 -4.11 -3.15 -7.29
C LEU A 92 -4.13 -1.79 -7.99
N SER A 93 -3.36 -0.85 -7.46
CA SER A 93 -3.12 0.45 -8.07
C SER A 93 -1.69 0.52 -8.57
N VAL A 94 -1.50 1.01 -9.79
CA VAL A 94 -0.19 1.19 -10.40
C VAL A 94 -0.03 2.66 -10.77
N ALA A 95 1.14 3.22 -10.49
CA ALA A 95 1.57 4.51 -11.00
C ALA A 95 3.03 4.43 -11.44
N GLU A 96 3.43 5.31 -12.35
CA GLU A 96 4.81 5.41 -12.83
C GLU A 96 5.31 6.85 -12.73
N THR A 97 6.54 7.00 -12.30
CA THR A 97 7.24 8.28 -12.24
C THR A 97 8.74 8.08 -12.47
N ALA A 98 9.38 8.92 -13.31
CA ALA A 98 10.83 8.96 -13.48
C ALA A 98 11.52 7.58 -13.53
N GLY A 99 10.93 6.60 -14.23
CA GLY A 99 11.48 5.24 -14.34
C GLY A 99 11.18 4.30 -13.18
N LEU A 100 10.45 4.76 -12.15
CA LEU A 100 9.98 3.93 -11.05
C LEU A 100 8.50 3.55 -11.23
N ARG A 101 8.19 2.26 -11.14
CA ARG A 101 6.82 1.75 -11.01
C ARG A 101 6.46 1.55 -9.55
N ILE A 102 5.33 2.07 -9.13
CA ILE A 102 4.78 1.95 -7.78
C ILE A 102 3.52 1.09 -7.87
N ILE A 103 3.49 -0.02 -7.14
CA ILE A 103 2.36 -0.96 -7.12
C ILE A 103 1.81 -1.06 -5.70
N SER A 104 0.59 -0.56 -5.47
CA SER A 104 -0.14 -0.78 -4.22
C SER A 104 -0.93 -2.06 -4.28
N VAL A 105 -0.76 -2.93 -3.30
CA VAL A 105 -1.46 -4.22 -3.19
C VAL A 105 -2.22 -4.33 -1.87
N HIS A 106 -3.29 -5.14 -1.88
CA HIS A 106 -3.96 -5.63 -0.70
C HIS A 106 -4.41 -7.06 -1.00
N LEU A 107 -3.59 -8.03 -0.60
CA LEU A 107 -3.80 -9.43 -0.93
C LEU A 107 -4.94 -10.06 -0.12
N ALA A 108 -5.47 -11.18 -0.62
CA ALA A 108 -6.56 -11.90 0.03
C ALA A 108 -6.10 -12.55 1.34
N LEU A 109 -7.06 -12.80 2.25
CA LEU A 109 -6.82 -13.58 3.48
C LEU A 109 -6.50 -15.05 3.19
N SER A 110 -7.06 -15.61 2.12
CA SER A 110 -6.85 -16.99 1.71
C SER A 110 -5.52 -17.15 0.96
N GLY A 111 -4.64 -18.05 1.39
CA GLY A 111 -3.38 -18.36 0.71
C GLY A 111 -3.58 -18.84 -0.73
N HIS A 112 -4.65 -19.58 -1.00
CA HIS A 112 -4.99 -20.01 -2.36
C HIS A 112 -5.32 -18.83 -3.28
N GLU A 113 -6.10 -17.84 -2.81
CA GLU A 113 -6.39 -16.63 -3.58
C GLU A 113 -5.14 -15.79 -3.76
N ARG A 114 -4.31 -15.63 -2.70
CA ARG A 114 -3.03 -14.91 -2.79
C ARG A 114 -2.13 -15.48 -3.89
N SER A 115 -2.03 -16.81 -3.99
CA SER A 115 -1.21 -17.45 -5.04
C SER A 115 -1.64 -17.03 -6.45
N GLY A 116 -2.95 -17.03 -6.73
CA GLY A 116 -3.48 -16.55 -8.01
C GLY A 116 -3.26 -15.05 -8.23
N GLN A 117 -3.36 -14.25 -7.16
CA GLN A 117 -3.10 -12.81 -7.22
C GLN A 117 -1.63 -12.51 -7.52
N ILE A 118 -0.69 -13.22 -6.88
CA ILE A 118 0.75 -13.09 -7.14
C ILE A 118 1.11 -13.44 -8.58
N VAL A 119 0.51 -14.48 -9.16
CA VAL A 119 0.71 -14.81 -10.59
C VAL A 119 0.36 -13.63 -11.50
N ARG A 120 -0.67 -12.85 -11.15
CA ARG A 120 -1.06 -11.65 -11.91
C ARG A 120 -0.14 -10.45 -11.66
N ILE A 121 0.47 -10.37 -10.47
CA ILE A 121 1.34 -9.26 -10.06
C ILE A 121 2.76 -9.39 -10.62
N MET A 122 3.33 -10.60 -10.61
CA MET A 122 4.73 -10.82 -11.00
C MET A 122 5.12 -10.28 -12.39
N PRO A 123 4.31 -10.42 -13.45
CA PRO A 123 4.62 -9.80 -14.74
C PRO A 123 4.71 -8.29 -14.71
N LEU A 124 3.91 -7.62 -13.86
CA LEU A 124 3.96 -6.17 -13.70
C LEU A 124 5.26 -5.72 -13.03
N VAL A 125 5.74 -6.50 -12.06
CA VAL A 125 7.04 -6.27 -11.41
C VAL A 125 8.17 -6.47 -12.42
N ALA A 126 8.14 -7.57 -13.17
CA ALA A 126 9.18 -7.92 -14.13
C ALA A 126 9.31 -6.94 -15.31
N ALA A 127 8.21 -6.30 -15.70
CA ALA A 127 8.17 -5.39 -16.85
C ALA A 127 8.68 -3.96 -16.53
N ALA A 128 9.10 -3.68 -15.29
CA ALA A 128 9.60 -2.36 -14.90
C ALA A 128 11.11 -2.39 -14.62
N PRO A 129 11.88 -1.39 -15.08
CA PRO A 129 13.31 -1.30 -14.77
C PRO A 129 13.54 -1.12 -13.26
N SER A 130 12.73 -0.28 -12.61
CA SER A 130 12.67 -0.12 -11.16
C SER A 130 11.23 -0.23 -10.69
N CYS A 131 11.00 -0.95 -9.59
CA CYS A 131 9.67 -1.19 -9.04
C CYS A 131 9.68 -1.18 -7.51
N VAL A 132 8.69 -0.51 -6.93
CA VAL A 132 8.34 -0.64 -5.51
C VAL A 132 6.93 -1.22 -5.42
N LEU A 133 6.80 -2.37 -4.76
CA LEU A 133 5.51 -2.97 -4.41
C LEU A 133 5.30 -2.80 -2.92
N LEU A 134 4.17 -2.22 -2.54
CA LEU A 134 3.87 -1.95 -1.14
C LEU A 134 2.40 -2.19 -0.82
N GLY A 135 2.14 -2.62 0.41
CA GLY A 135 0.77 -2.88 0.87
C GLY A 135 0.65 -4.03 1.87
N ASP A 136 -0.60 -4.33 2.17
CA ASP A 136 -0.99 -5.41 3.06
C ASP A 136 -0.98 -6.75 2.32
N LEU A 137 -0.03 -7.61 2.67
CA LEU A 137 0.11 -8.95 2.09
C LEU A 137 -0.78 -10.00 2.78
N ASN A 138 -1.39 -9.64 3.93
CA ASN A 138 -2.18 -10.57 4.76
C ASN A 138 -1.42 -11.89 5.07
N GLU A 139 -0.10 -11.82 5.15
CA GLU A 139 0.79 -12.95 5.38
C GLU A 139 2.05 -12.48 6.11
N LEU A 140 2.59 -13.30 7.00
CA LEU A 140 3.85 -13.03 7.69
C LEU A 140 5.06 -13.22 6.76
N PRO A 141 6.18 -12.52 6.99
CA PRO A 141 7.44 -12.75 6.31
C PRO A 141 7.83 -14.23 6.29
N GLY A 142 8.41 -14.69 5.18
CA GLY A 142 8.73 -16.09 4.97
C GLY A 142 7.54 -16.95 4.49
N GLY A 143 6.32 -16.41 4.43
CA GLY A 143 5.18 -17.09 3.83
C GLY A 143 5.31 -17.25 2.29
N PRO A 144 4.43 -18.08 1.67
CA PRO A 144 4.50 -18.35 0.23
C PRO A 144 4.48 -17.12 -0.65
N SER A 145 3.64 -16.10 -0.32
CA SER A 145 3.57 -14.84 -1.10
C SER A 145 4.87 -14.05 -0.99
N TRP A 146 5.44 -13.95 0.22
CA TRP A 146 6.72 -13.29 0.45
C TRP A 146 7.85 -13.94 -0.33
N ARG A 147 7.93 -15.29 -0.29
CA ARG A 147 8.95 -16.04 -1.06
C ARG A 147 8.81 -15.83 -2.56
N ARG A 148 7.57 -15.82 -3.06
CA ARG A 148 7.34 -15.64 -4.50
C ARG A 148 7.68 -14.22 -4.96
N LEU A 149 7.28 -13.20 -4.20
CA LEU A 149 7.66 -11.81 -4.47
C LEU A 149 9.18 -11.62 -4.32
N GLY A 150 9.79 -12.27 -3.33
CA GLY A 150 11.23 -12.23 -3.05
C GLY A 150 12.13 -12.79 -4.16
N MET A 151 11.57 -13.47 -5.16
CA MET A 151 12.32 -13.87 -6.35
C MET A 151 12.78 -12.67 -7.21
N GLN A 152 12.08 -11.53 -7.11
CA GLN A 152 12.37 -10.32 -7.90
C GLN A 152 12.49 -9.05 -7.05
N LEU A 153 12.00 -9.07 -5.82
CA LEU A 153 11.94 -7.92 -4.93
C LEU A 153 12.66 -8.21 -3.61
N ARG A 154 13.31 -7.20 -3.06
CA ARG A 154 13.91 -7.23 -1.72
C ARG A 154 13.00 -6.51 -0.73
N ASP A 155 12.95 -6.98 0.49
CA ASP A 155 12.23 -6.33 1.58
C ASP A 155 13.00 -5.07 2.04
N LEU A 156 12.46 -3.90 1.75
CA LEU A 156 13.05 -2.62 2.11
C LEU A 156 12.73 -2.19 3.55
N ALA A 157 11.78 -2.87 4.19
CA ALA A 157 11.32 -2.58 5.54
C ALA A 157 11.51 -3.76 6.51
N ALA A 158 12.49 -4.65 6.25
CA ALA A 158 12.69 -5.89 7.00
C ALA A 158 12.83 -5.68 8.52
N HIS A 159 13.43 -4.57 8.93
CA HIS A 159 13.70 -4.22 10.33
C HIS A 159 12.74 -3.16 10.90
N ALA A 160 11.72 -2.75 10.16
CA ALA A 160 10.84 -1.65 10.57
C ALA A 160 9.89 -2.00 11.74
N GLY A 161 9.66 -3.28 11.99
CA GLY A 161 8.82 -3.77 13.08
C GLY A 161 7.43 -4.25 12.67
N PRO A 162 6.62 -4.73 13.63
CA PRO A 162 5.27 -5.21 13.40
C PRO A 162 4.30 -4.04 13.09
N THR A 163 3.25 -4.33 12.30
CA THR A 163 2.29 -3.33 11.82
C THR A 163 0.86 -3.58 12.31
N SER A 164 0.53 -4.77 12.77
CA SER A 164 -0.84 -5.16 13.15
C SER A 164 -0.87 -6.09 14.38
N PRO A 165 -1.88 -5.95 15.26
CA PRO A 165 -2.83 -4.85 15.34
C PRO A 165 -2.15 -3.56 15.85
N ALA A 166 -2.66 -2.37 15.47
CA ALA A 166 -2.01 -1.09 15.80
C ALA A 166 -1.87 -0.83 17.30
N THR A 167 -2.83 -1.29 18.13
CA THR A 167 -2.84 -1.10 19.58
C THR A 167 -1.81 -1.97 20.32
N ALA A 168 -1.49 -3.17 19.77
CA ALA A 168 -0.51 -4.11 20.33
C ALA A 168 0.22 -4.82 19.18
N PRO A 169 1.15 -4.15 18.48
CA PRO A 169 1.74 -4.67 17.26
C PRO A 169 2.51 -5.97 17.50
N ALA A 170 2.11 -7.04 16.82
CA ALA A 170 2.69 -8.37 16.95
C ALA A 170 2.98 -9.04 15.59
N ARG A 171 2.35 -8.57 14.50
CA ARG A 171 2.48 -9.14 13.15
C ARG A 171 2.95 -8.09 12.16
N ARG A 172 3.94 -8.43 11.34
CA ARG A 172 4.36 -7.61 10.21
C ARG A 172 3.73 -8.17 8.94
N ILE A 173 2.60 -7.64 8.54
CA ILE A 173 1.86 -8.10 7.35
C ILE A 173 1.81 -7.05 6.24
N ASP A 174 2.19 -5.82 6.56
CA ASP A 174 2.38 -4.74 5.60
C ASP A 174 3.84 -4.72 5.13
N ALA A 175 4.04 -4.62 3.83
CA ALA A 175 5.33 -4.73 3.18
C ALA A 175 5.66 -3.50 2.35
N VAL A 176 6.96 -3.21 2.21
CA VAL A 176 7.52 -2.35 1.17
C VAL A 176 8.68 -3.11 0.53
N LEU A 177 8.49 -3.54 -0.71
CA LEU A 177 9.42 -4.38 -1.44
C LEU A 177 9.94 -3.64 -2.66
N GLY A 178 11.25 -3.64 -2.90
CA GLY A 178 11.89 -2.97 -4.03
C GLY A 178 12.61 -3.93 -4.97
N SER A 179 12.57 -3.66 -6.28
CA SER A 179 13.40 -4.36 -7.26
C SER A 179 14.89 -4.10 -7.02
N ARG A 180 15.76 -4.84 -7.71
CA ARG A 180 17.21 -4.82 -7.45
C ARG A 180 17.85 -3.44 -7.53
N GLY A 181 17.35 -2.54 -8.40
CA GLY A 181 17.83 -1.17 -8.55
C GLY A 181 17.33 -0.19 -7.50
N VAL A 182 16.34 -0.61 -6.68
CA VAL A 182 15.76 0.26 -5.65
C VAL A 182 16.44 0.00 -4.30
N THR A 183 16.90 1.06 -3.65
CA THR A 183 17.49 1.00 -2.30
C THR A 183 16.67 1.83 -1.32
N ALA A 184 16.76 1.51 -0.04
CA ALA A 184 16.15 2.28 1.05
C ALA A 184 17.24 2.95 1.89
N SER A 185 17.11 4.25 2.14
CA SER A 185 17.95 5.00 3.07
C SER A 185 17.36 5.05 4.48
N GLY A 186 16.08 4.75 4.63
CA GLY A 186 15.39 4.68 5.90
C GLY A 186 14.08 3.91 5.78
N ALA A 187 13.73 3.15 6.83
CA ALA A 187 12.45 2.45 6.94
C ALA A 187 11.98 2.46 8.39
N ARG A 188 10.70 2.80 8.62
CA ARG A 188 10.11 2.79 9.96
C ARG A 188 8.61 2.46 9.93
N VAL A 189 8.14 1.88 11.01
CA VAL A 189 6.71 1.84 11.35
C VAL A 189 6.41 3.07 12.21
N VAL A 190 5.34 3.80 11.90
CA VAL A 190 4.88 4.95 12.70
C VAL A 190 4.05 4.41 13.86
N THR A 191 4.46 4.71 15.10
CA THR A 191 3.90 4.10 16.31
C THR A 191 3.39 5.12 17.33
N ASP A 192 3.26 6.41 16.94
CA ASP A 192 2.72 7.44 17.79
C ASP A 192 1.23 7.21 18.13
N GLU A 193 0.69 8.01 19.05
CA GLU A 193 -0.69 7.88 19.50
C GLU A 193 -1.69 8.07 18.35
N ALA A 194 -1.43 9.01 17.45
CA ALA A 194 -2.28 9.22 16.28
C ALA A 194 -2.31 7.98 15.37
N ALA A 195 -1.16 7.35 15.09
CA ALA A 195 -1.11 6.13 14.28
C ALA A 195 -1.86 4.96 14.93
N ARG A 196 -1.81 4.84 16.26
CA ARG A 196 -2.50 3.77 17.02
C ARG A 196 -4.02 3.93 17.05
N SER A 197 -4.52 5.16 17.02
CA SER A 197 -5.97 5.46 17.01
C SER A 197 -6.57 5.51 15.60
N ALA A 198 -5.74 5.74 14.60
CA ALA A 198 -6.18 6.00 13.22
C ALA A 198 -6.71 4.76 12.47
N SER A 199 -6.17 3.58 12.77
CA SER A 199 -6.51 2.32 12.09
C SER A 199 -6.08 1.10 12.93
N ASP A 200 -6.50 -0.09 12.55
CA ASP A 200 -6.01 -1.36 13.10
C ASP A 200 -4.65 -1.80 12.53
N HIS A 201 -4.10 -1.04 11.57
CA HIS A 201 -2.74 -1.18 11.07
C HIS A 201 -1.92 0.08 11.33
N LEU A 202 -0.63 -0.09 11.61
CA LEU A 202 0.35 0.99 11.65
C LEU A 202 0.95 1.23 10.28
N PRO A 203 1.18 2.49 9.88
CA PRO A 203 1.77 2.81 8.58
C PRO A 203 3.27 2.49 8.53
N VAL A 204 3.72 2.09 7.34
CA VAL A 204 5.14 1.86 7.03
C VAL A 204 5.63 2.97 6.11
N VAL A 205 6.66 3.68 6.52
CA VAL A 205 7.34 4.72 5.72
C VAL A 205 8.71 4.22 5.33
N VAL A 206 9.06 4.41 4.05
CA VAL A 206 10.38 4.05 3.51
C VAL A 206 10.82 5.16 2.56
N ASP A 207 12.04 5.63 2.74
CA ASP A 207 12.70 6.55 1.83
C ASP A 207 13.49 5.74 0.81
N VAL A 208 13.16 5.90 -0.49
CA VAL A 208 13.71 5.08 -1.57
C VAL A 208 14.51 5.90 -2.57
N GLN A 209 15.53 5.25 -3.16
CA GLN A 209 16.33 5.74 -4.29
C GLN A 209 16.32 4.67 -5.38
N TRP A 210 16.28 5.09 -6.66
CA TRP A 210 16.24 4.20 -7.82
C TRP A 210 17.01 4.72 -9.02
#